data_f970338ed5650df42283c09223bd0f5b
#
_entry.id   f970338ed5650df42283c09223bd0f5b
#
_cell.length_a   1.000
_cell.length_b   1.000
_cell.length_c   1.000
_cell.angle_alpha   90.00
_cell.angle_beta   90.00
_cell.angle_gamma   90.00
#
_symmetry.space_group_name_H-M   'P 1'
#
loop_
_entity.id
_entity.type
_entity.pdbx_description
1 polymer ?
#
loop_
_entity_poly.entity_id
_entity_poly.type
_entity_poly.pdbx_seq_one_letter_code
_entity_poly.pdbx_strand_id
1 'polypeptide(L)'
;RGPEYSRPFNQILDEAKYLADNGTKEIILLGQNVNAYNNEGYRLSDLILNIEKLTEIKRVRYTTSHPKDMTKDLIEVYKTSKKLMPLVHLPVQSGSNKILKLMNRKHTIDQYLGTFDKLKEINPNIEFSSDFIIAYPGEEDKDFKETFKLIEKVKFINSYSFVFSPRPGTVAENLDLIEKKTSIERLEKIQKVLFENQIRMNKSFENKVIDVLVENLTDDQSKVFGRSEYMTSVIFN
;
A
#
# COMPACT_ATOMS: atom_id res chain seq x y z
N ARG A 1 -12.30 16.95 8.76
CA ARG A 1 -11.77 17.11 7.41
C ARG A 1 -12.93 17.52 6.53
N GLY A 2 -12.72 18.44 5.59
CA GLY A 2 -13.76 18.94 4.68
C GLY A 2 -14.29 17.87 3.71
N PRO A 3 -15.20 18.24 2.77
CA PRO A 3 -15.69 17.35 1.73
C PRO A 3 -14.54 16.82 0.87
N GLU A 4 -14.71 15.62 0.31
CA GLU A 4 -13.74 15.05 -0.65
C GLU A 4 -13.66 15.95 -1.88
N TYR A 5 -12.45 16.23 -2.32
CA TYR A 5 -12.17 17.01 -3.53
C TYR A 5 -11.20 16.25 -4.41
N SER A 6 -11.62 15.95 -5.62
CA SER A 6 -10.79 15.40 -6.67
C SER A 6 -10.29 16.54 -7.57
N ARG A 7 -8.98 16.68 -7.65
CA ARG A 7 -8.35 17.68 -8.51
C ARG A 7 -8.73 17.43 -9.99
N PRO A 8 -8.93 18.49 -10.82
CA PRO A 8 -9.28 18.31 -12.23
C PRO A 8 -8.32 17.39 -12.99
N PHE A 9 -8.90 16.46 -13.76
CA PHE A 9 -8.16 15.42 -14.49
C PHE A 9 -7.05 15.99 -15.37
N ASN A 10 -7.38 16.99 -16.20
CA ASN A 10 -6.41 17.60 -17.11
C ASN A 10 -5.27 18.30 -16.37
N GLN A 11 -5.54 18.94 -15.24
CA GLN A 11 -4.48 19.58 -14.44
C GLN A 11 -3.46 18.57 -13.91
N ILE A 12 -3.91 17.36 -13.55
CA ILE A 12 -3.00 16.28 -13.10
C ILE A 12 -2.16 15.80 -14.28
N LEU A 13 -2.76 15.65 -15.46
CA LEU A 13 -2.04 15.21 -16.65
C LEU A 13 -1.03 16.27 -17.15
N ASP A 14 -1.41 17.54 -17.10
CA ASP A 14 -0.50 18.66 -17.45
C ASP A 14 0.70 18.70 -16.51
N GLU A 15 0.48 18.52 -15.21
CA GLU A 15 1.57 18.41 -14.23
C GLU A 15 2.44 17.18 -14.47
N ALA A 16 1.82 16.02 -14.72
CA ALA A 16 2.56 14.80 -15.03
C ALA A 16 3.44 14.96 -16.28
N LYS A 17 2.92 15.63 -17.32
CA LYS A 17 3.66 15.95 -18.52
C LYS A 17 4.82 16.91 -18.23
N TYR A 18 4.55 18.00 -17.51
CA TYR A 18 5.59 18.94 -17.10
C TYR A 18 6.72 18.23 -16.33
N LEU A 19 6.40 17.36 -15.39
CA LEU A 19 7.38 16.59 -14.64
C LEU A 19 8.18 15.64 -15.56
N ALA A 20 7.51 14.95 -16.50
CA ALA A 20 8.15 14.08 -17.46
C ALA A 20 9.14 14.84 -18.35
N ASP A 21 8.74 16.01 -18.89
CA ASP A 21 9.56 16.89 -19.73
C ASP A 21 10.78 17.44 -18.95
N ASN A 22 10.71 17.51 -17.62
CA ASN A 22 11.81 17.88 -16.73
C ASN A 22 12.59 16.68 -16.14
N GLY A 23 12.48 15.50 -16.74
CA GLY A 23 13.34 14.35 -16.43
C GLY A 23 12.82 13.39 -15.38
N THR A 24 11.62 13.61 -14.83
CA THR A 24 10.99 12.68 -13.87
C THR A 24 10.80 11.30 -14.51
N LYS A 25 11.15 10.23 -13.78
CA LYS A 25 11.01 8.84 -14.25
C LYS A 25 9.94 8.05 -13.51
N GLU A 26 9.57 8.45 -12.30
CA GLU A 26 8.51 7.84 -11.50
C GLU A 26 7.49 8.89 -11.05
N ILE A 27 6.20 8.58 -11.20
CA ILE A 27 5.10 9.39 -10.68
C ILE A 27 4.38 8.62 -9.59
N ILE A 28 4.18 9.29 -8.45
CA ILE A 28 3.39 8.77 -7.33
C ILE A 28 2.11 9.60 -7.24
N LEU A 29 0.97 8.95 -7.42
CA LEU A 29 -0.33 9.57 -7.20
C LEU A 29 -0.68 9.50 -5.71
N LEU A 30 -0.87 10.66 -5.11
CA LEU A 30 -1.10 10.82 -3.68
C LEU A 30 -2.48 11.42 -3.40
N GLY A 31 -3.07 11.01 -2.28
CA GLY A 31 -4.33 11.55 -1.80
C GLY A 31 -4.65 11.02 -0.41
N GLN A 32 -5.78 11.38 0.18
CA GLN A 32 -6.24 10.79 1.45
C GLN A 32 -6.90 9.42 1.23
N ASN A 33 -7.57 9.25 0.08
CA ASN A 33 -8.13 8.01 -0.42
C ASN A 33 -8.02 8.06 -1.96
N VAL A 34 -6.83 7.76 -2.46
CA VAL A 34 -6.48 8.03 -3.86
C VAL A 34 -7.31 7.18 -4.83
N ASN A 35 -7.67 5.96 -4.46
CA ASN A 35 -8.46 5.09 -5.32
C ASN A 35 -9.97 5.42 -5.34
N ALA A 36 -10.42 6.40 -4.54
CA ALA A 36 -11.73 7.02 -4.69
C ALA A 36 -11.75 8.23 -5.65
N TYR A 37 -10.60 8.57 -6.27
CA TYR A 37 -10.54 9.66 -7.23
C TYR A 37 -11.66 9.57 -8.27
N ASN A 38 -12.39 10.67 -8.42
CA ASN A 38 -13.43 10.83 -9.43
C ASN A 38 -13.58 12.31 -9.79
N ASN A 39 -13.29 12.65 -11.02
CA ASN A 39 -13.48 13.99 -11.55
C ASN A 39 -14.21 13.89 -12.88
N GLU A 40 -15.46 14.34 -12.94
CA GLU A 40 -16.28 14.34 -14.16
C GLU A 40 -16.37 12.96 -14.84
N GLY A 41 -16.36 11.88 -14.04
CA GLY A 41 -16.41 10.49 -14.52
C GLY A 41 -15.03 9.87 -14.74
N TYR A 42 -13.95 10.64 -14.83
CA TYR A 42 -12.59 10.12 -14.86
C TYR A 42 -12.18 9.56 -13.51
N ARG A 43 -11.58 8.37 -13.50
CA ARG A 43 -11.14 7.65 -12.31
C ARG A 43 -9.62 7.53 -12.22
N LEU A 44 -9.14 6.95 -11.13
CA LEU A 44 -7.70 6.68 -10.95
C LEU A 44 -7.15 5.81 -12.08
N SER A 45 -7.90 4.82 -12.54
CA SER A 45 -7.57 3.99 -13.70
C SER A 45 -7.25 4.81 -14.95
N ASP A 46 -8.07 5.84 -15.24
CA ASP A 46 -7.87 6.72 -16.39
C ASP A 46 -6.60 7.56 -16.23
N LEU A 47 -6.33 8.08 -15.02
CA LEU A 47 -5.08 8.80 -14.73
C LEU A 47 -3.87 7.91 -15.00
N ILE A 48 -3.84 6.70 -14.46
CA ILE A 48 -2.72 5.77 -14.63
C ILE A 48 -2.48 5.49 -16.12
N LEU A 49 -3.53 5.13 -16.87
CA LEU A 49 -3.42 4.80 -18.30
C LEU A 49 -3.00 6.00 -19.17
N ASN A 50 -3.36 7.24 -18.78
CA ASN A 50 -2.91 8.41 -19.52
C ASN A 50 -1.48 8.83 -19.15
N ILE A 51 -1.08 8.74 -17.88
CA ILE A 51 0.30 9.00 -17.45
C ILE A 51 1.25 7.98 -18.08
N GLU A 52 0.82 6.73 -18.22
CA GLU A 52 1.62 5.67 -18.86
C GLU A 52 2.03 6.00 -20.31
N LYS A 53 1.22 6.80 -21.04
CA LYS A 53 1.54 7.22 -22.41
C LYS A 53 2.75 8.16 -22.49
N LEU A 54 3.13 8.79 -21.39
CA LEU A 54 4.31 9.66 -21.33
C LEU A 54 5.58 8.79 -21.41
N THR A 55 6.35 8.92 -22.48
CA THR A 55 7.50 8.05 -22.79
C THR A 55 8.60 8.13 -21.75
N GLU A 56 8.81 9.30 -21.15
CA GLU A 56 9.83 9.55 -20.14
C GLU A 56 9.53 8.88 -18.80
N ILE A 57 8.25 8.73 -18.46
CA ILE A 57 7.83 8.05 -17.23
C ILE A 57 8.07 6.55 -17.40
N LYS A 58 8.77 5.96 -16.45
CA LYS A 58 9.10 4.52 -16.40
C LYS A 58 8.25 3.77 -15.40
N ARG A 59 7.81 4.44 -14.32
CA ARG A 59 7.00 3.84 -13.25
C ARG A 59 5.88 4.76 -12.82
N VAL A 60 4.74 4.16 -12.53
CA VAL A 60 3.59 4.81 -11.90
C VAL A 60 3.22 3.99 -10.66
N ARG A 61 2.97 4.65 -9.55
CA ARG A 61 2.39 4.04 -8.37
C ARG A 61 1.43 4.99 -7.67
N TYR A 62 0.62 4.46 -6.80
CA TYR A 62 -0.26 5.23 -5.95
C TYR A 62 -0.24 4.68 -4.52
N THR A 63 -0.62 5.48 -3.57
CA THR A 63 -0.68 5.10 -2.16
C THR A 63 -1.87 5.73 -1.47
N THR A 64 -2.10 5.37 -0.19
CA THR A 64 -3.24 5.86 0.59
C THR A 64 -4.58 5.39 0.01
N SER A 65 -4.68 4.08 -0.25
CA SER A 65 -5.86 3.42 -0.81
C SER A 65 -6.80 2.92 0.27
N HIS A 66 -8.07 2.72 -0.10
CA HIS A 66 -9.04 2.05 0.77
C HIS A 66 -9.60 0.79 0.08
N PRO A 67 -9.71 -0.37 0.79
CA PRO A 67 -10.16 -1.63 0.18
C PRO A 67 -11.53 -1.56 -0.50
N LYS A 68 -12.47 -0.75 0.03
CA LYS A 68 -13.81 -0.58 -0.58
C LYS A 68 -13.79 0.04 -1.97
N ASP A 69 -12.76 0.84 -2.29
CA ASP A 69 -12.65 1.62 -3.51
C ASP A 69 -11.73 0.96 -4.57
N MET A 70 -11.40 -0.33 -4.37
CA MET A 70 -10.72 -1.15 -5.39
C MET A 70 -11.73 -1.59 -6.46
N THR A 71 -11.97 -0.70 -7.41
CA THR A 71 -12.94 -0.89 -8.49
C THR A 71 -12.45 -1.87 -9.56
N LYS A 72 -13.37 -2.44 -10.35
CA LYS A 72 -13.01 -3.41 -11.40
C LYS A 72 -12.07 -2.81 -12.44
N ASP A 73 -12.30 -1.57 -12.85
CA ASP A 73 -11.47 -0.83 -13.80
C ASP A 73 -10.04 -0.64 -13.26
N LEU A 74 -9.88 -0.30 -11.96
CA LEU A 74 -8.58 -0.18 -11.34
C LEU A 74 -7.85 -1.53 -11.25
N ILE A 75 -8.57 -2.61 -10.93
CA ILE A 75 -8.02 -3.98 -10.92
C ILE A 75 -7.55 -4.37 -12.33
N GLU A 76 -8.32 -4.06 -13.38
CA GLU A 76 -7.98 -4.39 -14.76
C GLU A 76 -6.73 -3.63 -15.26
N VAL A 77 -6.44 -2.43 -14.73
CA VAL A 77 -5.21 -1.71 -15.06
C VAL A 77 -3.97 -2.52 -14.70
N TYR A 78 -3.97 -3.31 -13.62
CA TYR A 78 -2.85 -4.18 -13.26
C TYR A 78 -2.57 -5.30 -14.28
N LYS A 79 -3.55 -5.60 -15.14
CA LYS A 79 -3.37 -6.54 -16.26
C LYS A 79 -2.79 -5.87 -17.49
N THR A 80 -3.18 -4.63 -17.73
CA THR A 80 -2.92 -3.94 -19.01
C THR A 80 -1.75 -2.98 -18.95
N SER A 81 -1.53 -2.32 -17.81
CA SER A 81 -0.44 -1.35 -17.65
C SER A 81 0.92 -2.04 -17.56
N LYS A 82 1.90 -1.44 -18.26
CA LYS A 82 3.31 -1.85 -18.22
C LYS A 82 4.16 -1.03 -17.26
N LYS A 83 3.61 0.09 -16.76
CA LYS A 83 4.34 1.05 -15.90
C LYS A 83 3.78 1.11 -14.49
N LEU A 84 2.54 0.62 -14.26
CA LEU A 84 2.00 0.50 -12.92
C LEU A 84 2.78 -0.55 -12.15
N MET A 85 3.39 -0.13 -11.04
CA MET A 85 4.20 -1.02 -10.21
C MET A 85 3.35 -2.16 -9.62
N PRO A 86 3.86 -3.41 -9.62
CA PRO A 86 3.13 -4.58 -9.11
C PRO A 86 3.19 -4.67 -7.57
N LEU A 87 3.12 -3.54 -6.90
CA LEU A 87 3.03 -3.40 -5.46
C LEU A 87 1.79 -2.61 -5.08
N VAL A 88 0.82 -3.28 -4.48
CA VAL A 88 -0.45 -2.66 -4.05
C VAL A 88 -0.37 -2.31 -2.58
N HIS A 89 -0.32 -1.01 -2.25
CA HIS A 89 -0.49 -0.57 -0.88
C HIS A 89 -1.98 -0.46 -0.54
N LEU A 90 -2.47 -1.41 0.26
CA LEU A 90 -3.89 -1.53 0.60
C LEU A 90 -4.07 -1.73 2.11
N PRO A 91 -4.15 -0.66 2.90
CA PRO A 91 -4.23 -0.73 4.36
C PRO A 91 -5.49 -1.46 4.84
N VAL A 92 -5.32 -2.65 5.42
CA VAL A 92 -6.41 -3.44 6.00
C VAL A 92 -6.71 -3.05 7.44
N GLN A 93 -5.71 -2.65 8.20
CA GLN A 93 -5.70 -2.24 9.60
C GLN A 93 -5.84 -3.38 10.62
N SER A 94 -6.72 -4.35 10.40
CA SER A 94 -6.94 -5.54 11.25
C SER A 94 -7.45 -6.71 10.42
N GLY A 95 -7.15 -7.92 10.84
CA GLY A 95 -7.71 -9.15 10.27
C GLY A 95 -9.04 -9.58 10.89
N SER A 96 -9.56 -8.85 11.88
CA SER A 96 -10.83 -9.16 12.55
C SER A 96 -11.95 -8.24 12.05
N ASN A 97 -13.04 -8.82 11.57
CA ASN A 97 -14.24 -8.07 11.19
C ASN A 97 -14.85 -7.31 12.39
N LYS A 98 -14.74 -7.83 13.62
CA LYS A 98 -15.16 -7.13 14.85
C LYS A 98 -14.36 -5.84 15.02
N ILE A 99 -13.04 -5.90 14.90
CA ILE A 99 -12.15 -4.74 15.07
C ILE A 99 -12.31 -3.76 13.91
N LEU A 100 -12.43 -4.21 12.68
CA LEU A 100 -12.72 -3.35 11.53
C LEU A 100 -14.01 -2.55 11.72
N LYS A 101 -15.06 -3.18 12.26
CA LYS A 101 -16.32 -2.50 12.60
C LYS A 101 -16.13 -1.45 13.68
N LEU A 102 -15.39 -1.75 14.76
CA LEU A 102 -15.06 -0.81 15.82
C LEU A 102 -14.24 0.38 15.30
N MET A 103 -13.33 0.16 14.38
CA MET A 103 -12.57 1.19 13.67
C MET A 103 -13.39 1.96 12.62
N ASN A 104 -14.70 1.66 12.47
CA ASN A 104 -15.57 2.21 11.42
C ASN A 104 -15.04 1.99 9.99
N ARG A 105 -14.33 0.89 9.74
CA ARG A 105 -13.90 0.51 8.40
C ARG A 105 -15.09 -0.01 7.60
N LYS A 106 -15.12 0.32 6.31
CA LYS A 106 -16.26 0.03 5.41
C LYS A 106 -15.99 -1.19 4.51
N HIS A 107 -15.20 -2.14 4.99
CA HIS A 107 -14.92 -3.40 4.32
C HIS A 107 -14.85 -4.54 5.33
N THR A 108 -15.00 -5.77 4.85
CA THR A 108 -14.79 -7.01 5.59
C THR A 108 -13.53 -7.71 5.11
N ILE A 109 -13.06 -8.70 5.88
CA ILE A 109 -11.91 -9.52 5.50
C ILE A 109 -12.20 -10.34 4.24
N ASP A 110 -13.43 -10.84 4.08
CA ASP A 110 -13.80 -11.57 2.86
C ASP A 110 -13.75 -10.68 1.61
N GLN A 111 -14.20 -9.43 1.71
CA GLN A 111 -14.08 -8.45 0.62
C GLN A 111 -12.61 -8.12 0.32
N TYR A 112 -11.79 -7.98 1.36
CA TYR A 112 -10.36 -7.73 1.21
C TYR A 112 -9.67 -8.90 0.49
N LEU A 113 -9.90 -10.12 0.97
CA LEU A 113 -9.35 -11.33 0.37
C LEU A 113 -9.87 -11.56 -1.05
N GLY A 114 -11.14 -11.28 -1.32
CA GLY A 114 -11.67 -11.33 -2.68
C GLY A 114 -10.98 -10.35 -3.65
N THR A 115 -10.57 -9.17 -3.16
CA THR A 115 -9.75 -8.23 -3.94
C THR A 115 -8.32 -8.77 -4.14
N PHE A 116 -7.72 -9.31 -3.09
CA PHE A 116 -6.42 -9.96 -3.14
C PHE A 116 -6.39 -11.09 -4.17
N ASP A 117 -7.36 -12.00 -4.11
CA ASP A 117 -7.44 -13.15 -5.00
C ASP A 117 -7.58 -12.73 -6.47
N LYS A 118 -8.44 -11.73 -6.77
CA LYS A 118 -8.61 -11.17 -8.12
C LYS A 118 -7.32 -10.54 -8.66
N LEU A 119 -6.59 -9.78 -7.84
CA LEU A 119 -5.33 -9.17 -8.26
C LEU A 119 -4.27 -10.23 -8.52
N LYS A 120 -4.17 -11.25 -7.67
CA LYS A 120 -3.24 -12.39 -7.87
C LYS A 120 -3.61 -13.25 -9.09
N GLU A 121 -4.89 -13.39 -9.42
CA GLU A 121 -5.35 -14.07 -10.64
C GLU A 121 -4.94 -13.30 -11.92
N ILE A 122 -5.07 -11.98 -11.89
CA ILE A 122 -4.69 -11.11 -13.01
C ILE A 122 -3.18 -11.06 -13.20
N ASN A 123 -2.43 -10.92 -12.11
CA ASN A 123 -0.98 -10.89 -12.13
C ASN A 123 -0.43 -11.55 -10.86
N PRO A 124 0.05 -12.80 -10.94
CA PRO A 124 0.61 -13.54 -9.80
C PRO A 124 1.79 -12.85 -9.12
N ASN A 125 2.49 -11.96 -9.84
CA ASN A 125 3.65 -11.22 -9.32
C ASN A 125 3.27 -9.98 -8.48
N ILE A 126 1.98 -9.61 -8.43
CA ILE A 126 1.55 -8.49 -7.58
C ILE A 126 1.82 -8.84 -6.11
N GLU A 127 2.50 -7.92 -5.42
CA GLU A 127 2.71 -8.00 -3.99
C GLU A 127 1.88 -6.95 -3.25
N PHE A 128 1.65 -7.19 -1.96
CA PHE A 128 0.80 -6.35 -1.14
C PHE A 128 1.59 -5.74 0.01
N SER A 129 1.35 -4.46 0.25
CA SER A 129 1.74 -3.80 1.49
C SER A 129 0.51 -3.27 2.23
N SER A 130 0.62 -3.15 3.54
CA SER A 130 -0.50 -2.76 4.38
C SER A 130 -0.03 -2.06 5.65
N ASP A 131 -0.96 -1.39 6.32
CA ASP A 131 -0.80 -0.90 7.67
C ASP A 131 -1.64 -1.72 8.63
N PHE A 132 -1.12 -1.93 9.85
CA PHE A 132 -1.80 -2.67 10.92
C PHE A 132 -1.84 -1.84 12.18
N ILE A 133 -3.02 -1.75 12.80
CA ILE A 133 -3.20 -1.18 14.12
C ILE A 133 -3.46 -2.34 15.08
N ILE A 134 -2.55 -2.52 16.02
CA ILE A 134 -2.55 -3.61 17.00
C ILE A 134 -3.05 -3.07 18.33
N ALA A 135 -3.71 -3.93 19.10
CA ALA A 135 -4.25 -3.59 20.42
C ALA A 135 -5.25 -2.43 20.35
N TYR A 136 -6.09 -2.40 19.31
CA TYR A 136 -7.23 -1.49 19.30
C TYR A 136 -8.17 -1.82 20.48
N PRO A 137 -8.78 -0.83 21.15
CA PRO A 137 -9.70 -1.07 22.26
C PRO A 137 -10.76 -2.12 21.93
N GLY A 138 -10.87 -3.15 22.77
CA GLY A 138 -11.76 -4.30 22.56
C GLY A 138 -11.20 -5.42 21.68
N GLU A 139 -9.93 -5.37 21.27
CA GLU A 139 -9.25 -6.47 20.59
C GLU A 139 -8.94 -7.61 21.58
N GLU A 140 -9.55 -8.76 21.38
CA GLU A 140 -9.29 -9.99 22.12
C GLU A 140 -8.21 -10.86 21.44
N ASP A 141 -7.76 -11.91 22.11
CA ASP A 141 -6.77 -12.84 21.54
C ASP A 141 -7.25 -13.51 20.25
N LYS A 142 -8.55 -13.74 20.11
CA LYS A 142 -9.15 -14.27 18.89
C LYS A 142 -8.96 -13.27 17.73
N ASP A 143 -9.24 -11.99 17.96
CA ASP A 143 -9.14 -10.93 16.96
C ASP A 143 -7.69 -10.75 16.51
N PHE A 144 -6.75 -10.78 17.46
CA PHE A 144 -5.32 -10.76 17.18
C PHE A 144 -4.88 -11.95 16.34
N LYS A 145 -5.33 -13.17 16.66
CA LYS A 145 -5.03 -14.39 15.89
C LYS A 145 -5.59 -14.30 14.45
N GLU A 146 -6.75 -13.69 14.25
CA GLU A 146 -7.32 -13.45 12.91
C GLU A 146 -6.43 -12.52 12.10
N THR A 147 -5.91 -11.43 12.71
CA THR A 147 -4.94 -10.53 12.06
C THR A 147 -3.64 -11.26 11.71
N PHE A 148 -3.12 -12.07 12.61
CA PHE A 148 -1.91 -12.86 12.38
C PHE A 148 -2.09 -13.84 11.20
N LYS A 149 -3.20 -14.59 11.16
CA LYS A 149 -3.53 -15.50 10.05
C LYS A 149 -3.65 -14.79 8.71
N LEU A 150 -4.24 -13.58 8.69
CA LEU A 150 -4.32 -12.77 7.48
C LEU A 150 -2.91 -12.42 6.96
N ILE A 151 -2.00 -12.05 7.85
CA ILE A 151 -0.61 -11.70 7.48
C ILE A 151 0.12 -12.93 6.93
N GLU A 152 -0.05 -14.10 7.54
CA GLU A 152 0.53 -15.34 7.03
C GLU A 152 -0.03 -15.75 5.67
N LYS A 153 -1.33 -15.52 5.43
CA LYS A 153 -2.00 -15.85 4.15
C LYS A 153 -1.55 -14.94 3.02
N VAL A 154 -1.60 -13.62 3.22
CA VAL A 154 -1.31 -12.62 2.17
C VAL A 154 0.19 -12.44 1.97
N LYS A 155 0.98 -12.64 3.03
CA LYS A 155 2.44 -12.50 3.00
C LYS A 155 2.91 -11.07 2.65
N PHE A 156 2.28 -10.10 3.28
CA PHE A 156 2.58 -8.67 3.06
C PHE A 156 4.06 -8.34 3.14
N ILE A 157 4.49 -7.43 2.28
CA ILE A 157 5.82 -6.82 2.26
C ILE A 157 5.71 -5.31 2.50
N ASN A 158 6.81 -4.63 2.81
CA ASN A 158 6.86 -3.16 3.00
C ASN A 158 5.68 -2.63 3.85
N SER A 159 5.36 -3.33 4.94
CA SER A 159 4.19 -3.07 5.76
C SER A 159 4.56 -2.48 7.10
N TYR A 160 3.69 -1.67 7.65
CA TYR A 160 3.87 -1.02 8.93
C TYR A 160 2.87 -1.54 9.95
N SER A 161 3.27 -1.57 11.22
CA SER A 161 2.40 -1.95 12.32
C SER A 161 2.66 -1.05 13.52
N PHE A 162 1.57 -0.64 14.17
CA PHE A 162 1.59 0.29 15.27
C PHE A 162 0.66 -0.19 16.38
N VAL A 163 1.02 0.05 17.64
CA VAL A 163 0.05 -0.03 18.73
C VAL A 163 -0.94 1.12 18.57
N PHE A 164 -2.22 0.83 18.80
CA PHE A 164 -3.24 1.88 18.82
C PHE A 164 -2.86 3.02 19.76
N SER A 165 -3.03 4.24 19.28
CA SER A 165 -2.85 5.45 20.08
C SER A 165 -4.11 6.31 19.99
N PRO A 166 -4.73 6.68 21.13
CA PRO A 166 -5.89 7.55 21.15
C PRO A 166 -5.59 8.88 20.47
N ARG A 167 -6.55 9.39 19.74
CA ARG A 167 -6.43 10.71 19.11
C ARG A 167 -7.58 11.61 19.57
N PRO A 168 -7.29 12.86 19.97
CA PRO A 168 -8.30 13.83 20.39
C PRO A 168 -9.43 13.97 19.35
N GLY A 169 -10.65 14.05 19.83
CA GLY A 169 -11.85 14.23 19.00
C GLY A 169 -12.33 12.98 18.27
N THR A 170 -11.77 11.80 18.57
CA THR A 170 -12.26 10.52 18.01
C THR A 170 -13.10 9.76 19.04
N VAL A 171 -14.05 8.91 18.57
CA VAL A 171 -14.85 8.03 19.43
C VAL A 171 -13.96 7.13 20.29
N ALA A 172 -12.81 6.74 19.77
CA ALA A 172 -11.88 5.85 20.46
C ALA A 172 -10.96 6.56 21.48
N GLU A 173 -11.05 7.88 21.63
CA GLU A 173 -10.21 8.65 22.56
C GLU A 173 -10.36 8.18 24.02
N ASN A 174 -11.60 7.89 24.43
CA ASN A 174 -11.95 7.58 25.81
C ASN A 174 -12.23 6.08 26.04
N LEU A 175 -11.81 5.20 25.12
CA LEU A 175 -11.97 3.77 25.29
C LEU A 175 -10.85 3.18 26.17
N ASP A 176 -11.17 2.13 26.92
CA ASP A 176 -10.21 1.41 27.73
C ASP A 176 -9.11 0.79 26.85
N LEU A 177 -7.87 1.15 27.14
CA LEU A 177 -6.73 0.65 26.42
C LEU A 177 -6.37 -0.78 26.87
N ILE A 178 -5.89 -1.57 25.95
CA ILE A 178 -5.28 -2.87 26.27
C ILE A 178 -3.99 -2.63 27.05
N GLU A 179 -3.71 -3.52 28.00
CA GLU A 179 -2.50 -3.47 28.81
C GLU A 179 -1.25 -3.30 27.95
N LYS A 180 -0.37 -2.38 28.35
CA LYS A 180 0.83 -2.02 27.58
C LYS A 180 1.71 -3.24 27.27
N LYS A 181 1.88 -4.15 28.24
CA LYS A 181 2.67 -5.38 28.04
C LYS A 181 2.09 -6.24 26.93
N THR A 182 0.81 -6.53 26.98
CA THR A 182 0.08 -7.29 25.96
C THR A 182 0.17 -6.61 24.58
N SER A 183 0.02 -5.29 24.55
CA SER A 183 0.11 -4.51 23.30
C SER A 183 1.48 -4.61 22.63
N ILE A 184 2.56 -4.54 23.44
CA ILE A 184 3.93 -4.65 22.93
C ILE A 184 4.20 -6.09 22.45
N GLU A 185 3.82 -7.11 23.23
CA GLU A 185 3.99 -8.51 22.84
C GLU A 185 3.28 -8.86 21.53
N ARG A 186 2.07 -8.32 21.33
CA ARG A 186 1.33 -8.48 20.07
C ARG A 186 2.04 -7.76 18.92
N LEU A 187 2.48 -6.54 19.12
CA LEU A 187 3.20 -5.77 18.09
C LEU A 187 4.48 -6.49 17.65
N GLU A 188 5.30 -6.95 18.60
CA GLU A 188 6.54 -7.66 18.30
C GLU A 188 6.30 -8.94 17.47
N LYS A 189 5.25 -9.70 17.79
CA LYS A 189 4.85 -10.89 17.01
C LYS A 189 4.49 -10.53 15.57
N ILE A 190 3.73 -9.46 15.37
CA ILE A 190 3.35 -8.99 14.01
C ILE A 190 4.58 -8.49 13.26
N GLN A 191 5.41 -7.66 13.89
CA GLN A 191 6.62 -7.14 13.27
C GLN A 191 7.58 -8.24 12.84
N LYS A 192 7.73 -9.28 13.66
CA LYS A 192 8.56 -10.45 13.33
C LYS A 192 8.10 -11.12 12.04
N VAL A 193 6.82 -11.43 11.92
CA VAL A 193 6.27 -12.11 10.75
C VAL A 193 6.31 -11.22 9.49
N LEU A 194 6.06 -9.91 9.64
CA LEU A 194 6.19 -8.96 8.53
C LEU A 194 7.65 -8.86 8.05
N PHE A 195 8.61 -8.85 8.98
CA PHE A 195 10.03 -8.85 8.66
C PHE A 195 10.48 -10.14 7.97
N GLU A 196 10.01 -11.30 8.43
CA GLU A 196 10.26 -12.59 7.77
C GLU A 196 9.69 -12.62 6.34
N ASN A 197 8.52 -12.04 6.12
CA ASN A 197 7.94 -11.88 4.79
C ASN A 197 8.83 -11.00 3.89
N GLN A 198 9.34 -9.89 4.43
CA GLN A 198 10.25 -9.01 3.68
C GLN A 198 11.56 -9.71 3.32
N ILE A 199 12.17 -10.44 4.26
CA ILE A 199 13.39 -11.22 3.98
C ILE A 199 13.13 -12.25 2.89
N ARG A 200 11.99 -12.97 2.96
CA ARG A 200 11.63 -13.96 1.92
C ARG A 200 11.50 -13.29 0.55
N MET A 201 10.85 -12.12 0.48
CA MET A 201 10.73 -11.37 -0.77
C MET A 201 12.11 -10.98 -1.31
N ASN A 202 12.97 -10.41 -0.46
CA ASN A 202 14.32 -10.01 -0.87
C ASN A 202 15.14 -11.22 -1.38
N LYS A 203 15.07 -12.36 -0.68
CA LYS A 203 15.72 -13.60 -1.12
C LYS A 203 15.19 -14.14 -2.45
N SER A 204 13.92 -13.85 -2.79
CA SER A 204 13.36 -14.27 -4.07
C SER A 204 14.01 -13.61 -5.28
N PHE A 205 14.78 -12.55 -5.08
CA PHE A 205 15.54 -11.86 -6.13
C PHE A 205 16.96 -12.44 -6.34
N GLU A 206 17.43 -13.29 -5.44
CA GLU A 206 18.75 -13.89 -5.58
C GLU A 206 18.87 -14.64 -6.93
N ASN A 207 19.96 -14.41 -7.64
CA ASN A 207 20.21 -14.97 -8.97
C ASN A 207 19.18 -14.59 -10.07
N LYS A 208 18.45 -13.47 -9.86
CA LYS A 208 17.53 -12.92 -10.87
C LYS A 208 17.99 -11.54 -11.32
N VAL A 209 17.73 -11.24 -12.57
CA VAL A 209 17.83 -9.87 -13.09
C VAL A 209 16.54 -9.14 -12.73
N ILE A 210 16.66 -7.98 -12.10
CA ILE A 210 15.53 -7.11 -11.74
C ILE A 210 15.79 -5.69 -12.24
N ASP A 211 14.73 -4.99 -12.59
CA ASP A 211 14.81 -3.59 -12.96
C ASP A 211 14.91 -2.70 -11.71
N VAL A 212 15.91 -1.83 -11.68
CA VAL A 212 16.13 -0.89 -10.60
C VAL A 212 16.06 0.54 -11.14
N LEU A 213 15.18 1.35 -10.59
CA LEU A 213 15.18 2.79 -10.84
C LEU A 213 16.25 3.43 -9.96
N VAL A 214 17.26 4.01 -10.58
CA VAL A 214 18.32 4.75 -9.88
C VAL A 214 17.75 6.05 -9.34
N GLU A 215 18.02 6.34 -8.08
CA GLU A 215 17.53 7.55 -7.40
C GLU A 215 18.67 8.51 -7.06
N ASN A 216 19.74 8.02 -6.44
CA ASN A 216 20.86 8.84 -5.98
C ASN A 216 22.13 8.00 -5.79
N LEU A 217 23.22 8.67 -5.47
CA LEU A 217 24.42 8.04 -4.93
C LEU A 217 24.23 7.77 -3.43
N THR A 218 24.99 6.84 -2.89
CA THR A 218 25.11 6.67 -1.42
C THR A 218 25.76 7.91 -0.78
N ASP A 219 25.60 8.10 0.52
CA ASP A 219 26.10 9.28 1.24
C ASP A 219 27.61 9.48 1.07
N ASP A 220 28.38 8.40 0.96
CA ASP A 220 29.81 8.40 0.68
C ASP A 220 30.15 8.54 -0.82
N GLN A 221 29.16 8.67 -1.68
CA GLN A 221 29.25 8.78 -3.14
C GLN A 221 29.98 7.61 -3.84
N SER A 222 30.22 6.50 -3.13
CA SER A 222 30.97 5.37 -3.65
C SER A 222 30.11 4.40 -4.44
N LYS A 223 28.78 4.40 -4.24
CA LYS A 223 27.85 3.46 -4.84
C LYS A 223 26.57 4.14 -5.30
N VAL A 224 25.84 3.44 -6.14
CA VAL A 224 24.53 3.86 -6.64
C VAL A 224 23.43 3.22 -5.81
N PHE A 225 22.44 4.03 -5.44
CA PHE A 225 21.22 3.59 -4.75
C PHE A 225 20.03 3.69 -5.70
N GLY A 226 19.16 2.69 -5.63
CA GLY A 226 17.90 2.69 -6.34
C GLY A 226 16.90 1.73 -5.71
N ARG A 227 15.71 1.66 -6.30
CA ARG A 227 14.65 0.75 -5.85
C ARG A 227 14.09 -0.09 -6.98
N SER A 228 13.80 -1.36 -6.65
CA SER A 228 13.06 -2.26 -7.52
C SER A 228 11.59 -1.81 -7.67
N GLU A 229 10.85 -2.43 -8.57
CA GLU A 229 9.40 -2.23 -8.72
C GLU A 229 8.57 -2.64 -7.47
N TYR A 230 9.19 -3.37 -6.54
CA TYR A 230 8.61 -3.72 -5.23
C TYR A 230 9.14 -2.85 -4.10
N MET A 231 9.75 -1.71 -4.41
CA MET A 231 10.37 -0.80 -3.43
C MET A 231 11.49 -1.41 -2.60
N THR A 232 12.05 -2.54 -3.02
CA THR A 232 13.25 -3.10 -2.41
C THR A 232 14.45 -2.22 -2.73
N SER A 233 15.13 -1.76 -1.68
CA SER A 233 16.37 -0.97 -1.80
C SER A 233 17.50 -1.83 -2.38
N VAL A 234 18.19 -1.30 -3.37
CA VAL A 234 19.33 -1.94 -4.03
C VAL A 234 20.49 -0.98 -4.07
N ILE A 235 21.66 -1.45 -3.65
CA ILE A 235 22.92 -0.72 -3.71
C ILE A 235 23.88 -1.50 -4.60
N PHE A 236 24.49 -0.82 -5.56
CA PHE A 236 25.43 -1.43 -6.51
C PHE A 236 26.54 -0.45 -6.93
N ASN A 237 27.60 -0.98 -7.55
CA ASN A 237 28.76 -0.20 -8.04
C ASN A 237 28.46 0.45 -9.38
#